data_ac9b345830510cd90a9c609efd16e800
#
_entry.id   ac9b345830510cd90a9c609efd16e800
#
_cell.length_a   1.000
_cell.length_b   1.000
_cell.length_c   1.000
_cell.angle_alpha   90.00
_cell.angle_beta   90.00
_cell.angle_gamma   90.00
#
_symmetry.space_group_name_H-M   'P 1'
#
loop_
_entity.id
_entity.type
_entity.pdbx_description
1 polymer ?
#
loop_
_entity_poly.entity_id
_entity_poly.type
_entity_poly.pdbx_seq_one_letter_code
_entity_poly.pdbx_strand_id
1 'polypeptide(L)'
;MNSYPLNNFAVSPLEVVRIGFIGLGSRGIAALERYTHIEGVRIAALCDFSQEAITKVSAKRDYSNGISEYSGEESWKRICENPSLDLIYVCTDWLSHAEIACYAMECGKHVAVEVPAATSVAEALKLVETAERTRKHCLMLENCIYDVFEDATFNMVQAGLFGDVYHVEGGYIHNLRFLPEWRKAFNEVNKGDNYPTHGLGPICRLLGINREDSLYSITSTAYPTLGGNHTVSLIRTAKGKSIVLQHNIHAARPYSRMYQFNGDKGYASKYPVPSVSLSSDGYLSPDEVNALLKKYEPEYAPAVRAIMPEGIEERRYMDYAMDYRMIYCLRNGLPLDMSVYDAAIWSCVIELSHKSIEAGSQPVLFPQF
;
A
#
# COMPACT_ATOMS: atom_id res chain seq x y z
N MET A 1 -19.06 -6.46 17.48
CA MET A 1 -17.91 -5.66 16.99
C MET A 1 -16.88 -6.66 16.52
N ASN A 2 -16.53 -6.65 15.22
CA ASN A 2 -15.41 -7.48 14.76
C ASN A 2 -14.15 -6.97 15.45
N SER A 3 -13.44 -7.85 16.15
CA SER A 3 -12.18 -7.47 16.78
C SER A 3 -11.06 -7.64 15.75
N TYR A 4 -10.32 -6.59 15.49
CA TYR A 4 -9.10 -6.62 14.66
C TYR A 4 -7.87 -6.63 15.58
N PRO A 5 -7.49 -7.81 16.13
CA PRO A 5 -6.50 -7.89 17.22
C PRO A 5 -5.08 -7.45 16.83
N LEU A 6 -4.79 -7.37 15.53
CA LEU A 6 -3.49 -6.93 15.04
C LEU A 6 -3.43 -5.43 14.66
N ASN A 7 -4.50 -4.66 14.77
CA ASN A 7 -4.45 -3.21 14.48
C ASN A 7 -3.50 -2.44 15.40
N ASN A 8 -3.44 -2.84 16.68
CA ASN A 8 -2.53 -2.24 17.67
C ASN A 8 -1.43 -3.22 18.08
N PHE A 9 -1.18 -4.22 17.23
CA PHE A 9 -0.15 -5.21 17.48
C PHE A 9 1.24 -4.59 17.34
N ALA A 10 2.07 -4.80 18.35
CA ALA A 10 3.46 -4.41 18.36
C ALA A 10 4.32 -5.62 18.78
N VAL A 11 5.55 -5.63 18.35
CA VAL A 11 6.55 -6.64 18.71
C VAL A 11 7.59 -6.03 19.64
N SER A 12 8.40 -6.86 20.30
CA SER A 12 9.55 -6.36 21.04
C SER A 12 10.47 -5.56 20.13
N PRO A 13 11.01 -4.42 20.60
CA PRO A 13 11.91 -3.59 19.82
C PRO A 13 13.08 -4.38 19.23
N LEU A 14 13.39 -4.14 17.95
CA LEU A 14 14.53 -4.72 17.25
C LEU A 14 15.66 -3.67 17.19
N GLU A 15 16.82 -3.96 17.75
CA GLU A 15 17.98 -3.05 17.66
C GLU A 15 18.38 -2.80 16.19
N VAL A 16 18.43 -3.86 15.39
CA VAL A 16 18.69 -3.84 13.95
C VAL A 16 17.68 -4.74 13.26
N VAL A 17 17.02 -4.25 12.22
CA VAL A 17 16.11 -5.04 11.37
C VAL A 17 16.90 -5.69 10.24
N ARG A 18 17.03 -7.01 10.25
CA ARG A 18 17.73 -7.79 9.23
C ARG A 18 16.75 -8.22 8.15
N ILE A 19 16.95 -7.71 6.95
CA ILE A 19 16.00 -7.85 5.85
C ILE A 19 16.54 -8.80 4.79
N GLY A 20 15.67 -9.73 4.35
CA GLY A 20 15.82 -10.51 3.14
C GLY A 20 14.90 -9.99 2.02
N PHE A 21 15.44 -9.73 0.84
CA PHE A 21 14.68 -9.27 -0.32
C PHE A 21 14.40 -10.43 -1.27
N ILE A 22 13.13 -10.58 -1.67
CA ILE A 22 12.67 -11.54 -2.69
C ILE A 22 12.13 -10.76 -3.89
N GLY A 23 12.77 -10.91 -5.05
CA GLY A 23 12.49 -10.18 -6.28
C GLY A 23 13.37 -8.94 -6.43
N LEU A 24 14.28 -8.99 -7.39
CA LEU A 24 15.26 -7.95 -7.68
C LEU A 24 14.94 -7.23 -9.00
N GLY A 25 13.66 -7.08 -9.30
CA GLY A 25 13.16 -6.23 -10.36
C GLY A 25 13.31 -4.73 -10.02
N SER A 26 12.72 -3.86 -10.85
CA SER A 26 12.85 -2.40 -10.67
C SER A 26 12.41 -1.91 -9.29
N ARG A 27 11.33 -2.47 -8.72
CA ARG A 27 10.83 -2.10 -7.37
C ARG A 27 11.79 -2.56 -6.28
N GLY A 28 12.24 -3.82 -6.33
CA GLY A 28 13.19 -4.37 -5.36
C GLY A 28 14.52 -3.61 -5.36
N ILE A 29 15.07 -3.29 -6.54
CA ILE A 29 16.31 -2.50 -6.66
C ILE A 29 16.11 -1.08 -6.09
N ALA A 30 14.98 -0.43 -6.38
CA ALA A 30 14.68 0.89 -5.85
C ALA A 30 14.50 0.89 -4.33
N ALA A 31 13.89 -0.17 -3.76
CA ALA A 31 13.80 -0.34 -2.33
C ALA A 31 15.17 -0.56 -1.69
N LEU A 32 15.99 -1.46 -2.22
CA LEU A 32 17.36 -1.68 -1.77
C LEU A 32 18.16 -0.36 -1.68
N GLU A 33 17.97 0.56 -2.64
CA GLU A 33 18.60 1.89 -2.61
C GLU A 33 18.11 2.70 -1.40
N ARG A 34 16.83 2.81 -1.18
CA ARG A 34 16.26 3.59 -0.08
C ARG A 34 16.72 3.08 1.28
N TYR A 35 16.79 1.75 1.45
CA TYR A 35 17.21 1.14 2.71
C TYR A 35 18.68 1.44 3.09
N THR A 36 19.53 1.85 2.14
CA THR A 36 20.90 2.29 2.46
C THR A 36 20.94 3.61 3.25
N HIS A 37 19.84 4.37 3.22
CA HIS A 37 19.70 5.65 3.91
C HIS A 37 18.94 5.58 5.24
N ILE A 38 18.44 4.39 5.60
CA ILE A 38 17.65 4.18 6.82
C ILE A 38 18.52 3.52 7.90
N GLU A 39 18.66 4.19 9.04
CA GLU A 39 19.43 3.64 10.17
C GLU A 39 18.74 2.44 10.83
N GLY A 40 19.56 1.53 11.37
CA GLY A 40 19.07 0.34 12.06
C GLY A 40 18.55 -0.74 11.13
N VAL A 41 18.97 -0.73 9.86
CA VAL A 41 18.70 -1.75 8.86
C VAL A 41 19.98 -2.47 8.47
N ARG A 42 19.84 -3.77 8.26
CA ARG A 42 20.85 -4.58 7.59
C ARG A 42 20.20 -5.39 6.48
N ILE A 43 20.59 -5.14 5.25
CA ILE A 43 20.29 -6.03 4.12
C ILE A 43 21.15 -7.27 4.29
N ALA A 44 20.54 -8.40 4.63
CA ALA A 44 21.27 -9.62 5.02
C ALA A 44 21.12 -10.75 4.00
N ALA A 45 20.12 -10.68 3.12
CA ALA A 45 19.90 -11.69 2.09
C ALA A 45 19.23 -11.12 0.84
N LEU A 46 19.60 -11.66 -0.33
CA LEU A 46 19.00 -11.38 -1.64
C LEU A 46 18.49 -12.69 -2.24
N CYS A 47 17.30 -12.62 -2.84
CA CYS A 47 16.69 -13.74 -3.52
C CYS A 47 16.04 -13.28 -4.84
N ASP A 48 16.37 -14.00 -5.90
CA ASP A 48 15.70 -13.87 -7.19
C ASP A 48 15.72 -15.23 -7.90
N PHE A 49 14.77 -15.46 -8.79
CA PHE A 49 14.80 -16.62 -9.67
C PHE A 49 16.10 -16.66 -10.50
N SER A 50 16.54 -15.49 -10.95
CA SER A 50 17.74 -15.29 -11.77
C SER A 50 18.98 -15.01 -10.95
N GLN A 51 19.98 -15.89 -11.05
CA GLN A 51 21.32 -15.63 -10.47
C GLN A 51 21.96 -14.37 -11.07
N GLU A 52 21.69 -14.07 -12.34
CA GLU A 52 22.21 -12.86 -12.99
C GLU A 52 21.67 -11.59 -12.34
N ALA A 53 20.38 -11.57 -11.96
CA ALA A 53 19.76 -10.44 -11.24
C ALA A 53 20.47 -10.20 -9.89
N ILE A 54 20.74 -11.26 -9.13
CA ILE A 54 21.47 -11.18 -7.86
C ILE A 54 22.88 -10.64 -8.10
N THR A 55 23.63 -11.22 -9.03
CA THR A 55 25.01 -10.81 -9.35
C THR A 55 25.07 -9.33 -9.75
N LYS A 56 24.12 -8.87 -10.53
CA LYS A 56 24.01 -7.46 -10.95
C LYS A 56 23.81 -6.50 -9.77
N VAL A 57 23.03 -6.90 -8.78
CA VAL A 57 22.77 -6.12 -7.56
C VAL A 57 24.00 -6.15 -6.65
N SER A 58 24.57 -7.34 -6.40
CA SER A 58 25.76 -7.52 -5.56
C SER A 58 26.98 -6.77 -6.09
N ALA A 59 27.15 -6.72 -7.41
CA ALA A 59 28.30 -6.02 -8.02
C ALA A 59 28.24 -4.48 -7.88
N LYS A 60 27.05 -3.91 -7.65
CA LYS A 60 26.85 -2.46 -7.54
C LYS A 60 26.91 -1.94 -6.09
N ARG A 61 27.00 -2.80 -5.11
CA ARG A 61 26.85 -2.47 -3.69
C ARG A 61 27.94 -3.15 -2.89
N ASP A 62 28.44 -2.41 -1.91
CA ASP A 62 29.35 -2.98 -0.91
C ASP A 62 28.54 -3.73 0.16
N TYR A 63 28.57 -5.05 0.08
CA TYR A 63 28.06 -5.95 1.11
C TYR A 63 29.22 -6.55 1.92
N SER A 64 30.17 -5.72 2.33
CA SER A 64 31.37 -6.11 3.09
C SER A 64 31.10 -6.93 4.35
N ASN A 65 29.88 -6.81 4.91
CA ASN A 65 29.44 -7.58 6.08
C ASN A 65 28.86 -8.97 5.73
N GLY A 66 29.04 -9.41 4.49
CA GLY A 66 28.49 -10.65 3.98
C GLY A 66 26.98 -10.57 3.73
N ILE A 67 26.53 -11.14 2.62
CA ILE A 67 25.13 -11.27 2.25
C ILE A 67 24.89 -12.72 1.83
N SER A 68 23.71 -13.26 2.20
CA SER A 68 23.31 -14.58 1.73
C SER A 68 22.58 -14.44 0.39
N GLU A 69 22.93 -15.25 -0.60
CA GLU A 69 22.31 -15.24 -1.91
C GLU A 69 21.52 -16.51 -2.15
N TYR A 70 20.30 -16.38 -2.69
CA TYR A 70 19.39 -17.47 -2.97
C TYR A 70 18.86 -17.34 -4.39
N SER A 71 19.13 -18.33 -5.24
CA SER A 71 18.64 -18.34 -6.63
C SER A 71 17.98 -19.67 -7.00
N GLY A 72 17.17 -19.62 -8.08
CA GLY A 72 16.45 -20.77 -8.63
C GLY A 72 15.03 -20.92 -8.07
N GLU A 73 14.33 -21.97 -8.51
CA GLU A 73 12.88 -22.13 -8.38
C GLU A 73 12.36 -22.10 -6.93
N GLU A 74 12.97 -22.79 -6.00
CA GLU A 74 12.54 -22.85 -4.59
C GLU A 74 13.34 -21.90 -3.68
N SER A 75 14.07 -20.95 -4.25
CA SER A 75 14.96 -20.06 -3.50
C SER A 75 14.23 -19.17 -2.49
N TRP A 76 13.00 -18.78 -2.80
CA TRP A 76 12.17 -17.95 -1.95
C TRP A 76 11.77 -18.65 -0.63
N LYS A 77 11.65 -19.99 -0.61
CA LYS A 77 11.44 -20.75 0.63
C LYS A 77 12.70 -20.74 1.49
N ARG A 78 13.83 -21.01 0.87
CA ARG A 78 15.12 -21.08 1.58
C ARG A 78 15.52 -19.76 2.25
N ILE A 79 15.23 -18.61 1.62
CA ILE A 79 15.49 -17.32 2.26
C ILE A 79 14.52 -17.09 3.44
N CYS A 80 13.24 -17.48 3.34
CA CYS A 80 12.29 -17.41 4.45
C CYS A 80 12.73 -18.25 5.66
N GLU A 81 13.35 -19.41 5.43
CA GLU A 81 13.87 -20.31 6.45
C GLU A 81 15.15 -19.83 7.13
N ASN A 82 15.81 -18.79 6.60
CA ASN A 82 17.04 -18.27 7.19
C ASN A 82 16.77 -17.67 8.60
N PRO A 83 17.32 -18.26 9.68
CA PRO A 83 17.00 -17.83 11.04
C PRO A 83 17.59 -16.47 11.40
N SER A 84 18.54 -15.95 10.62
CA SER A 84 19.15 -14.66 10.87
C SER A 84 18.34 -13.47 10.38
N LEU A 85 17.20 -13.68 9.69
CA LEU A 85 16.35 -12.62 9.17
C LEU A 85 15.19 -12.32 10.11
N ASP A 86 14.82 -11.05 10.19
CA ASP A 86 13.68 -10.54 10.95
C ASP A 86 12.48 -10.22 10.02
N LEU A 87 12.78 -9.73 8.82
CA LEU A 87 11.82 -9.22 7.86
C LEU A 87 12.10 -9.78 6.46
N ILE A 88 11.06 -10.22 5.76
CA ILE A 88 11.09 -10.53 4.33
C ILE A 88 10.38 -9.43 3.55
N TYR A 89 11.07 -8.85 2.56
CA TYR A 89 10.57 -7.85 1.64
C TYR A 89 10.25 -8.49 0.29
N VAL A 90 8.98 -8.55 -0.08
CA VAL A 90 8.48 -9.28 -1.26
C VAL A 90 8.16 -8.33 -2.40
N CYS A 91 8.85 -8.46 -3.52
CA CYS A 91 8.72 -7.63 -4.73
C CYS A 91 8.60 -8.49 -6.00
N THR A 92 7.88 -9.57 -5.96
CA THR A 92 7.67 -10.51 -7.07
C THR A 92 6.49 -10.09 -7.97
N ASP A 93 5.95 -11.01 -8.77
CA ASP A 93 4.66 -10.81 -9.43
C ASP A 93 3.49 -10.97 -8.44
N TRP A 94 2.33 -10.42 -8.79
CA TRP A 94 1.18 -10.36 -7.88
C TRP A 94 0.67 -11.73 -7.42
N LEU A 95 0.76 -12.75 -8.28
CA LEU A 95 0.21 -14.09 -8.00
C LEU A 95 1.01 -14.83 -6.94
N SER A 96 2.27 -14.46 -6.71
CA SER A 96 3.14 -15.08 -5.72
C SER A 96 3.18 -14.35 -4.37
N HIS A 97 2.66 -13.12 -4.29
CA HIS A 97 2.74 -12.28 -3.09
C HIS A 97 2.17 -12.95 -1.84
N ALA A 98 0.92 -13.41 -1.91
CA ALA A 98 0.24 -13.98 -0.75
C ALA A 98 0.88 -15.31 -0.28
N GLU A 99 1.29 -16.16 -1.21
CA GLU A 99 1.95 -17.42 -0.89
C GLU A 99 3.27 -17.20 -0.17
N ILE A 100 4.14 -16.33 -0.72
CA ILE A 100 5.44 -16.00 -0.13
C ILE A 100 5.25 -15.35 1.24
N ALA A 101 4.30 -14.39 1.36
CA ALA A 101 4.04 -13.69 2.61
C ALA A 101 3.56 -14.66 3.72
N CYS A 102 2.63 -15.57 3.41
CA CYS A 102 2.17 -16.58 4.36
C CYS A 102 3.32 -17.50 4.81
N TYR A 103 4.09 -18.00 3.86
CA TYR A 103 5.22 -18.89 4.18
C TYR A 103 6.28 -18.21 5.04
N ALA A 104 6.61 -16.95 4.74
CA ALA A 104 7.56 -16.17 5.53
C ALA A 104 7.06 -15.97 6.97
N MET A 105 5.76 -15.67 7.17
CA MET A 105 5.18 -15.55 8.51
C MET A 105 5.20 -16.89 9.25
N GLU A 106 4.97 -18.02 8.59
CA GLU A 106 5.07 -19.36 9.17
C GLU A 106 6.51 -19.70 9.58
N CYS A 107 7.50 -19.22 8.84
CA CYS A 107 8.92 -19.27 9.21
C CYS A 107 9.31 -18.27 10.30
N GLY A 108 8.36 -17.55 10.90
CA GLY A 108 8.57 -16.63 12.01
C GLY A 108 9.10 -15.25 11.60
N LYS A 109 8.98 -14.85 10.32
CA LYS A 109 9.42 -13.55 9.83
C LYS A 109 8.27 -12.54 9.82
N HIS A 110 8.58 -11.26 9.99
CA HIS A 110 7.70 -10.18 9.56
C HIS A 110 7.75 -10.05 8.05
N VAL A 111 6.71 -9.50 7.46
CA VAL A 111 6.60 -9.38 6.00
C VAL A 111 6.27 -7.94 5.61
N ALA A 112 6.96 -7.44 4.60
CA ALA A 112 6.61 -6.29 3.80
C ALA A 112 6.38 -6.78 2.36
N VAL A 113 5.18 -6.62 1.84
CA VAL A 113 4.80 -7.13 0.51
C VAL A 113 4.35 -6.00 -0.40
N GLU A 114 4.85 -5.95 -1.63
CA GLU A 114 4.43 -4.98 -2.65
C GLU A 114 2.94 -5.10 -2.96
N VAL A 115 2.38 -4.01 -3.46
CA VAL A 115 0.96 -3.89 -3.80
C VAL A 115 0.61 -4.60 -5.11
N PRO A 116 -0.54 -5.28 -5.15
CA PRO A 116 -1.43 -5.66 -4.06
C PRO A 116 -0.90 -6.86 -3.27
N ALA A 117 -1.27 -7.00 -2.01
CA ALA A 117 -0.81 -8.11 -1.17
C ALA A 117 -1.45 -9.45 -1.54
N ALA A 118 -2.63 -9.41 -2.15
CA ALA A 118 -3.40 -10.56 -2.62
C ALA A 118 -4.14 -10.22 -3.92
N THR A 119 -4.51 -11.23 -4.69
CA THR A 119 -5.30 -11.08 -5.93
C THR A 119 -6.69 -11.68 -5.81
N SER A 120 -6.97 -12.39 -4.72
CA SER A 120 -8.26 -13.01 -4.43
C SER A 120 -8.68 -12.85 -2.98
N VAL A 121 -9.98 -13.00 -2.72
CA VAL A 121 -10.54 -13.00 -1.36
C VAL A 121 -9.97 -14.16 -0.54
N ALA A 122 -9.79 -15.33 -1.15
CA ALA A 122 -9.22 -16.49 -0.47
C ALA A 122 -7.79 -16.25 0.00
N GLU A 123 -6.95 -15.64 -0.83
CA GLU A 123 -5.59 -15.24 -0.46
C GLU A 123 -5.58 -14.18 0.65
N ALA A 124 -6.47 -13.18 0.56
CA ALA A 124 -6.60 -12.14 1.57
C ALA A 124 -6.99 -12.72 2.95
N LEU A 125 -7.96 -13.64 2.99
CA LEU A 125 -8.34 -14.37 4.21
C LEU A 125 -7.18 -15.17 4.78
N LYS A 126 -6.42 -15.87 3.92
CA LYS A 126 -5.25 -16.66 4.33
C LYS A 126 -4.14 -15.79 4.93
N LEU A 127 -3.91 -14.59 4.37
CA LEU A 127 -2.96 -13.63 4.94
C LEU A 127 -3.35 -13.23 6.37
N VAL A 128 -4.64 -12.90 6.59
CA VAL A 128 -5.15 -12.52 7.91
C VAL A 128 -5.02 -13.69 8.90
N GLU A 129 -5.54 -14.87 8.55
CA GLU A 129 -5.45 -16.07 9.39
C GLU A 129 -3.99 -16.38 9.77
N THR A 130 -3.08 -16.32 8.78
CA THR A 130 -1.67 -16.61 9.02
C THR A 130 -1.02 -15.59 9.95
N ALA A 131 -1.27 -14.28 9.73
CA ALA A 131 -0.74 -13.22 10.58
C ALA A 131 -1.25 -13.32 12.02
N GLU A 132 -2.55 -13.59 12.21
CA GLU A 132 -3.14 -13.77 13.54
C GLU A 132 -2.54 -14.98 14.27
N ARG A 133 -2.43 -16.11 13.60
CA ARG A 133 -1.88 -17.36 14.15
C ARG A 133 -0.41 -17.26 14.50
N THR A 134 0.40 -16.64 13.61
CA THR A 134 1.86 -16.55 13.79
C THR A 134 2.28 -15.34 14.62
N ARG A 135 1.38 -14.38 14.84
CA ARG A 135 1.67 -13.10 15.51
C ARG A 135 2.84 -12.38 14.83
N LYS A 136 2.77 -12.29 13.49
CA LYS A 136 3.75 -11.56 12.68
C LYS A 136 3.06 -10.42 11.94
N HIS A 137 3.80 -9.33 11.77
CA HIS A 137 3.35 -8.25 10.89
C HIS A 137 3.35 -8.70 9.44
N CYS A 138 2.29 -8.34 8.72
CA CYS A 138 2.24 -8.37 7.26
C CYS A 138 1.82 -6.97 6.80
N LEU A 139 2.79 -6.14 6.41
CA LEU A 139 2.57 -4.81 5.89
C LEU A 139 2.51 -4.87 4.36
N MET A 140 1.43 -4.37 3.78
CA MET A 140 1.42 -4.06 2.36
C MET A 140 2.10 -2.72 2.11
N LEU A 141 2.96 -2.64 1.10
CA LEU A 141 3.78 -1.47 0.79
C LEU A 141 2.98 -0.41 0.01
N GLU A 142 1.88 0.04 0.63
CA GLU A 142 1.03 1.11 0.08
C GLU A 142 1.60 2.48 0.45
N ASN A 143 2.47 2.98 -0.41
CA ASN A 143 3.20 4.23 -0.19
C ASN A 143 2.32 5.48 -0.24
N CYS A 144 1.16 5.45 -0.93
CA CYS A 144 0.34 6.63 -1.15
C CYS A 144 -0.31 7.18 0.13
N ILE A 145 -0.43 6.38 1.19
CA ILE A 145 -0.90 6.89 2.50
C ILE A 145 0.09 7.88 3.14
N TYR A 146 1.34 7.87 2.70
CA TYR A 146 2.43 8.73 3.19
C TYR A 146 2.71 9.91 2.26
N ASP A 147 1.92 10.11 1.22
CA ASP A 147 2.05 11.31 0.38
C ASP A 147 1.74 12.56 1.20
N VAL A 148 2.49 13.61 0.99
CA VAL A 148 2.45 14.85 1.79
C VAL A 148 1.04 15.41 1.95
N PHE A 149 0.24 15.44 0.88
CA PHE A 149 -1.13 15.96 0.93
C PHE A 149 -2.08 14.98 1.65
N GLU A 150 -2.01 13.69 1.32
CA GLU A 150 -2.85 12.65 1.91
C GLU A 150 -2.59 12.51 3.42
N ASP A 151 -1.33 12.53 3.83
CA ASP A 151 -0.98 12.37 5.25
C ASP A 151 -1.31 13.63 6.07
N ALA A 152 -1.03 14.83 5.55
CA ALA A 152 -1.41 16.07 6.22
C ALA A 152 -2.94 16.21 6.34
N THR A 153 -3.69 15.89 5.28
CA THR A 153 -5.17 15.96 5.33
C THR A 153 -5.76 14.89 6.25
N PHE A 154 -5.15 13.72 6.36
CA PHE A 154 -5.51 12.74 7.39
C PHE A 154 -5.38 13.36 8.80
N ASN A 155 -4.27 14.01 9.11
CA ASN A 155 -4.08 14.68 10.40
C ASN A 155 -5.08 15.83 10.62
N MET A 156 -5.46 16.55 9.56
CA MET A 156 -6.53 17.57 9.63
C MET A 156 -7.90 16.95 9.95
N VAL A 157 -8.21 15.78 9.35
CA VAL A 157 -9.45 15.04 9.66
C VAL A 157 -9.44 14.58 11.13
N GLN A 158 -8.33 14.02 11.61
CA GLN A 158 -8.19 13.63 13.02
C GLN A 158 -8.32 14.84 13.98
N ALA A 159 -7.91 16.03 13.55
CA ALA A 159 -8.09 17.28 14.29
C ALA A 159 -9.52 17.86 14.18
N GLY A 160 -10.42 17.23 13.42
CA GLY A 160 -11.81 17.61 13.28
C GLY A 160 -12.10 18.79 12.36
N LEU A 161 -11.11 19.23 11.54
CA LEU A 161 -11.27 20.39 10.64
C LEU A 161 -12.40 20.20 9.63
N PHE A 162 -12.60 18.98 9.16
CA PHE A 162 -13.61 18.66 8.13
C PHE A 162 -14.92 18.11 8.68
N GLY A 163 -15.02 17.94 10.03
CA GLY A 163 -16.17 17.34 10.67
C GLY A 163 -16.31 15.83 10.35
N ASP A 164 -17.54 15.33 10.18
CA ASP A 164 -17.76 13.94 9.79
C ASP A 164 -17.59 13.76 8.28
N VAL A 165 -16.55 13.03 7.89
CA VAL A 165 -16.31 12.70 6.49
C VAL A 165 -17.28 11.59 6.06
N TYR A 166 -18.14 11.87 5.09
CA TYR A 166 -19.21 10.96 4.65
C TYR A 166 -19.08 10.47 3.20
N HIS A 167 -18.29 11.17 2.38
CA HIS A 167 -18.05 10.82 0.98
C HIS A 167 -16.59 10.99 0.61
N VAL A 168 -16.02 10.02 -0.09
CA VAL A 168 -14.64 10.06 -0.57
C VAL A 168 -14.54 9.52 -1.99
N GLU A 169 -13.56 10.04 -2.75
CA GLU A 169 -13.22 9.54 -4.07
C GLU A 169 -11.72 9.24 -4.17
N GLY A 170 -11.39 8.10 -4.75
CA GLY A 170 -10.03 7.67 -5.00
C GLY A 170 -9.89 7.00 -6.34
N GLY A 171 -8.67 6.77 -6.78
CA GLY A 171 -8.45 6.08 -8.04
C GLY A 171 -6.99 5.85 -8.36
N TYR A 172 -6.77 5.11 -9.43
CA TYR A 172 -5.47 4.96 -10.07
C TYR A 172 -5.62 5.22 -11.56
N ILE A 173 -5.36 6.46 -11.97
CA ILE A 173 -5.47 6.91 -13.35
C ILE A 173 -4.08 7.17 -13.88
N HIS A 174 -3.63 6.33 -14.79
CA HIS A 174 -2.27 6.36 -15.32
C HIS A 174 -2.26 5.91 -16.77
N ASN A 175 -1.42 6.51 -17.61
CA ASN A 175 -1.16 6.02 -18.96
C ASN A 175 0.03 5.05 -18.92
N LEU A 176 -0.23 3.76 -18.68
CA LEU A 176 0.80 2.73 -18.67
C LEU A 176 1.02 2.20 -20.09
N ARG A 177 2.03 2.74 -20.77
CA ARG A 177 2.37 2.32 -22.14
C ARG A 177 2.98 0.93 -22.22
N PHE A 178 3.64 0.50 -21.16
CA PHE A 178 4.33 -0.79 -21.09
C PHE A 178 3.94 -1.52 -19.80
N LEU A 179 3.42 -2.72 -19.96
CA LEU A 179 3.12 -3.63 -18.84
C LEU A 179 3.97 -4.90 -19.03
N PRO A 180 4.45 -5.50 -17.93
CA PRO A 180 5.03 -6.85 -17.98
C PRO A 180 4.01 -7.85 -18.54
N GLU A 181 4.47 -8.90 -19.20
CA GLU A 181 3.59 -9.90 -19.82
C GLU A 181 2.65 -10.57 -18.80
N TRP A 182 3.16 -10.90 -17.60
CA TRP A 182 2.34 -11.47 -16.54
C TRP A 182 1.17 -10.54 -16.13
N ARG A 183 1.39 -9.22 -16.13
CA ARG A 183 0.36 -8.23 -15.78
C ARG A 183 -0.65 -8.05 -16.91
N LYS A 184 -0.21 -8.13 -18.17
CA LYS A 184 -1.12 -8.13 -19.33
C LYS A 184 -2.04 -9.35 -19.27
N ALA A 185 -1.47 -10.55 -19.09
CA ALA A 185 -2.21 -11.79 -18.96
C ALA A 185 -3.22 -11.75 -17.81
N PHE A 186 -2.83 -11.20 -16.66
CA PHE A 186 -3.74 -11.01 -15.53
C PHE A 186 -4.92 -10.08 -15.90
N ASN A 187 -4.64 -8.93 -16.53
CA ASN A 187 -5.67 -7.97 -16.93
C ASN A 187 -6.60 -8.49 -18.03
N GLU A 188 -6.16 -9.42 -18.86
CA GLU A 188 -7.00 -10.08 -19.87
C GLU A 188 -8.07 -10.98 -19.25
N VAL A 189 -7.75 -11.63 -18.14
CA VAL A 189 -8.65 -12.53 -17.41
C VAL A 189 -9.51 -11.76 -16.42
N ASN A 190 -8.91 -10.90 -15.62
CA ASN A 190 -9.62 -10.15 -14.58
C ASN A 190 -10.12 -8.81 -15.14
N LYS A 191 -11.46 -8.62 -15.17
CA LYS A 191 -12.13 -7.42 -15.68
C LYS A 191 -12.35 -6.35 -14.60
N GLY A 192 -11.97 -6.63 -13.35
CA GLY A 192 -12.13 -5.74 -12.22
C GLY A 192 -11.09 -4.62 -12.13
N ASP A 193 -11.08 -3.93 -11.00
CA ASP A 193 -10.03 -3.00 -10.65
C ASP A 193 -8.78 -3.78 -10.21
N ASN A 194 -7.82 -3.89 -11.10
CA ASN A 194 -6.60 -4.69 -10.89
C ASN A 194 -5.52 -3.96 -10.08
N TYR A 195 -5.75 -2.71 -9.68
CA TYR A 195 -4.78 -1.93 -8.90
C TYR A 195 -5.45 -0.91 -7.97
N PRO A 196 -6.31 -1.38 -7.04
CA PRO A 196 -7.17 -0.49 -6.24
C PRO A 196 -6.42 0.26 -5.15
N THR A 197 -5.31 -0.25 -4.65
CA THR A 197 -4.72 0.11 -3.35
C THR A 197 -4.27 1.56 -3.26
N HIS A 198 -3.68 2.11 -4.33
CA HIS A 198 -3.21 3.50 -4.37
C HIS A 198 -4.34 4.55 -4.28
N GLY A 199 -5.52 4.22 -4.81
CA GLY A 199 -6.71 5.06 -4.66
C GLY A 199 -7.44 4.80 -3.36
N LEU A 200 -7.55 3.52 -2.98
CA LEU A 200 -8.37 3.09 -1.85
C LEU A 200 -7.68 3.26 -0.49
N GLY A 201 -6.38 2.98 -0.39
CA GLY A 201 -5.64 3.03 0.87
C GLY A 201 -5.76 4.37 1.60
N PRO A 202 -5.38 5.49 0.97
CA PRO A 202 -5.48 6.80 1.59
C PRO A 202 -6.90 7.17 2.05
N ILE A 203 -7.92 6.87 1.22
CA ILE A 203 -9.32 7.20 1.57
C ILE A 203 -9.90 6.26 2.62
N CYS A 204 -9.50 4.99 2.67
CA CYS A 204 -9.88 4.07 3.76
C CYS A 204 -9.28 4.53 5.10
N ARG A 205 -8.05 5.04 5.09
CA ARG A 205 -7.42 5.62 6.28
C ARG A 205 -8.22 6.83 6.81
N LEU A 206 -8.69 7.72 5.92
CA LEU A 206 -9.56 8.85 6.30
C LEU A 206 -10.85 8.41 6.97
N LEU A 207 -11.46 7.33 6.46
CA LEU A 207 -12.74 6.82 6.97
C LEU A 207 -12.61 5.92 8.19
N GLY A 208 -11.38 5.62 8.63
CA GLY A 208 -11.13 4.70 9.75
C GLY A 208 -11.56 3.25 9.46
N ILE A 209 -11.46 2.81 8.20
CA ILE A 209 -11.79 1.42 7.82
C ILE A 209 -10.90 0.44 8.59
N ASN A 210 -11.49 -0.68 9.03
CA ASN A 210 -10.92 -1.70 9.94
C ASN A 210 -10.62 -1.18 11.36
N ARG A 211 -11.06 0.03 11.70
CA ARG A 211 -10.93 0.64 13.04
C ARG A 211 -12.29 1.07 13.56
N GLU A 212 -12.89 2.05 12.93
CA GLU A 212 -14.19 2.62 13.32
C GLU A 212 -15.33 2.24 12.38
N ASP A 213 -15.01 1.86 11.12
CA ASP A 213 -15.95 1.48 10.09
C ASP A 213 -15.41 0.27 9.29
N SER A 214 -16.22 -0.31 8.42
CA SER A 214 -15.81 -1.41 7.53
C SER A 214 -16.42 -1.23 6.14
N LEU A 215 -15.76 -1.79 5.10
CA LEU A 215 -16.35 -1.88 3.78
C LEU A 215 -17.48 -2.91 3.81
N TYR A 216 -18.63 -2.57 3.21
CA TYR A 216 -19.83 -3.41 3.23
C TYR A 216 -20.09 -4.05 1.85
N SER A 217 -20.24 -3.24 0.81
CA SER A 217 -20.54 -3.73 -0.53
C SER A 217 -19.87 -2.90 -1.61
N ILE A 218 -19.61 -3.53 -2.76
CA ILE A 218 -19.07 -2.92 -3.96
C ILE A 218 -19.97 -3.20 -5.16
N THR A 219 -20.22 -2.18 -5.97
CA THR A 219 -20.87 -2.27 -7.28
C THR A 219 -19.92 -1.69 -8.31
N SER A 220 -19.59 -2.46 -9.35
CA SER A 220 -18.56 -2.07 -10.32
C SER A 220 -19.05 -2.19 -11.75
N THR A 221 -18.53 -1.31 -12.61
CA THR A 221 -18.72 -1.35 -14.06
C THR A 221 -17.37 -1.18 -14.76
N ALA A 222 -17.24 -1.77 -15.94
CA ALA A 222 -16.05 -1.66 -16.78
C ALA A 222 -16.43 -1.28 -18.21
N TYR A 223 -15.54 -0.60 -18.92
CA TYR A 223 -15.70 -0.38 -20.34
C TYR A 223 -15.27 -1.65 -21.10
N PRO A 224 -16.17 -2.32 -21.82
CA PRO A 224 -15.95 -3.70 -22.31
C PRO A 224 -14.70 -3.88 -23.18
N THR A 225 -14.35 -2.89 -24.00
CA THR A 225 -13.20 -2.96 -24.90
C THR A 225 -11.85 -2.78 -24.22
N LEU A 226 -11.84 -2.29 -22.98
CA LEU A 226 -10.63 -2.07 -22.19
C LEU A 226 -10.40 -3.15 -21.12
N GLY A 227 -11.41 -4.02 -20.89
CA GLY A 227 -11.32 -5.09 -19.89
C GLY A 227 -10.99 -4.55 -18.51
N GLY A 228 -10.11 -5.21 -17.77
CA GLY A 228 -9.62 -4.79 -16.45
C GLY A 228 -8.71 -3.55 -16.45
N ASN A 229 -8.65 -2.81 -17.54
CA ASN A 229 -7.85 -1.61 -17.68
C ASN A 229 -8.65 -0.31 -17.43
N HIS A 230 -9.97 -0.41 -17.30
CA HIS A 230 -10.85 0.69 -16.90
C HIS A 230 -12.07 0.18 -16.16
N THR A 231 -12.18 0.59 -14.88
CA THR A 231 -13.33 0.29 -14.02
C THR A 231 -13.74 1.51 -13.22
N VAL A 232 -15.01 1.58 -12.86
CA VAL A 232 -15.56 2.49 -11.85
C VAL A 232 -16.36 1.68 -10.86
N SER A 233 -16.09 1.89 -9.58
CA SER A 233 -16.74 1.18 -8.47
C SER A 233 -17.37 2.17 -7.50
N LEU A 234 -18.58 1.85 -7.04
CA LEU A 234 -19.22 2.48 -5.90
C LEU A 234 -19.14 1.50 -4.72
N ILE A 235 -18.49 1.92 -3.65
CA ILE A 235 -18.35 1.15 -2.42
C ILE A 235 -19.16 1.84 -1.32
N ARG A 236 -19.94 1.05 -0.56
CA ARG A 236 -20.66 1.49 0.64
C ARG A 236 -19.97 0.92 1.87
N THR A 237 -19.81 1.74 2.91
CA THR A 237 -19.35 1.28 4.22
C THR A 237 -20.50 0.79 5.09
N ALA A 238 -20.21 0.09 6.17
CA ALA A 238 -21.22 -0.37 7.13
C ALA A 238 -21.95 0.79 7.83
N LYS A 239 -21.26 1.92 8.06
CA LYS A 239 -21.87 3.16 8.57
C LYS A 239 -22.63 3.97 7.50
N GLY A 240 -22.68 3.50 6.25
CA GLY A 240 -23.42 4.15 5.16
C GLY A 240 -22.66 5.24 4.42
N LYS A 241 -21.37 5.43 4.69
CA LYS A 241 -20.50 6.33 3.93
C LYS A 241 -20.28 5.79 2.51
N SER A 242 -20.02 6.67 1.55
CA SER A 242 -19.84 6.32 0.14
C SER A 242 -18.43 6.56 -0.35
N ILE A 243 -17.94 5.63 -1.15
CA ILE A 243 -16.61 5.69 -1.80
C ILE A 243 -16.81 5.51 -3.31
N VAL A 244 -16.29 6.42 -4.11
CA VAL A 244 -16.11 6.23 -5.56
C VAL A 244 -14.67 5.87 -5.82
N LEU A 245 -14.43 4.73 -6.48
CA LEU A 245 -13.09 4.27 -6.84
C LEU A 245 -12.99 4.09 -8.35
N GLN A 246 -11.96 4.68 -8.98
CA GLN A 246 -11.73 4.57 -10.41
C GLN A 246 -10.36 4.00 -10.72
N HIS A 247 -10.30 2.97 -11.57
CA HIS A 247 -9.08 2.47 -12.19
C HIS A 247 -9.09 2.76 -13.69
N ASN A 248 -8.00 3.35 -14.21
CA ASN A 248 -7.84 3.55 -15.65
C ASN A 248 -6.36 3.66 -16.02
N ILE A 249 -5.83 2.67 -16.72
CA ILE A 249 -4.43 2.65 -17.17
C ILE A 249 -4.24 2.97 -18.64
N HIS A 250 -5.31 3.38 -19.33
CA HIS A 250 -5.31 3.84 -20.73
C HIS A 250 -5.71 5.31 -20.89
N ALA A 251 -5.85 6.04 -19.79
CA ALA A 251 -6.35 7.41 -19.83
C ALA A 251 -5.38 8.36 -20.53
N ALA A 252 -5.86 9.09 -21.52
CA ALA A 252 -5.13 10.19 -22.17
C ALA A 252 -5.21 11.47 -21.32
N ARG A 253 -4.75 11.39 -20.07
CA ARG A 253 -4.73 12.50 -19.11
C ARG A 253 -3.53 12.36 -18.17
N PRO A 254 -3.14 13.44 -17.45
CA PRO A 254 -2.12 13.36 -16.41
C PRO A 254 -2.47 12.35 -15.33
N TYR A 255 -1.43 11.82 -14.67
CA TYR A 255 -1.57 10.94 -13.52
C TYR A 255 -2.46 11.55 -12.44
N SER A 256 -3.35 10.72 -11.87
CA SER A 256 -4.22 11.13 -10.77
C SER A 256 -4.60 9.93 -9.92
N ARG A 257 -4.62 10.14 -8.59
CA ARG A 257 -5.28 9.22 -7.65
C ARG A 257 -6.68 9.70 -7.27
N MET A 258 -7.17 10.75 -7.92
CA MET A 258 -8.40 11.48 -7.58
C MET A 258 -8.30 12.12 -6.19
N TYR A 259 -8.25 11.37 -5.14
CA TYR A 259 -8.13 11.75 -3.75
C TYR A 259 -8.87 13.05 -3.40
N GLN A 260 -10.14 12.91 -3.13
CA GLN A 260 -10.98 14.00 -2.64
C GLN A 260 -12.01 13.47 -1.65
N PHE A 261 -12.46 14.34 -0.76
CA PHE A 261 -13.44 13.97 0.25
C PHE A 261 -14.29 15.14 0.72
N ASN A 262 -15.52 14.82 1.14
CA ASN A 262 -16.48 15.74 1.71
C ASN A 262 -16.73 15.38 3.17
N GLY A 263 -16.52 16.35 4.05
CA GLY A 263 -17.05 16.34 5.40
C GLY A 263 -18.19 17.35 5.57
N ASP A 264 -18.87 17.31 6.69
CA ASP A 264 -19.97 18.25 6.99
C ASP A 264 -19.48 19.68 7.32
N LYS A 265 -18.14 19.88 7.47
CA LYS A 265 -17.51 21.17 7.73
C LYS A 265 -16.47 21.58 6.69
N GLY A 266 -16.23 20.76 5.66
CA GLY A 266 -15.24 21.10 4.68
C GLY A 266 -15.01 20.04 3.61
N TYR A 267 -14.16 20.38 2.67
CA TYR A 267 -13.81 19.59 1.51
C TYR A 267 -12.31 19.71 1.23
N ALA A 268 -11.69 18.64 0.75
CA ALA A 268 -10.35 18.69 0.22
C ALA A 268 -10.22 17.84 -1.04
N SER A 269 -9.38 18.27 -1.98
CA SER A 269 -9.01 17.56 -3.19
C SER A 269 -7.55 17.81 -3.53
N LYS A 270 -6.84 16.74 -3.94
CA LYS A 270 -5.45 16.86 -4.37
C LYS A 270 -5.32 17.19 -5.85
N TYR A 271 -6.19 16.68 -6.68
CA TYR A 271 -6.07 16.73 -8.13
C TYR A 271 -7.20 17.53 -8.77
N PRO A 272 -6.91 18.31 -9.87
CA PRO A 272 -5.59 18.49 -10.51
C PRO A 272 -4.64 19.40 -9.72
N VAL A 273 -5.16 20.18 -8.77
CA VAL A 273 -4.40 21.11 -7.92
C VAL A 273 -4.86 20.95 -6.49
N PRO A 274 -3.95 20.91 -5.50
CA PRO A 274 -4.32 20.87 -4.09
C PRO A 274 -5.30 21.98 -3.73
N SER A 275 -6.45 21.62 -3.20
CA SER A 275 -7.55 22.52 -2.87
C SER A 275 -8.18 22.11 -1.54
N VAL A 276 -8.48 23.10 -0.69
CA VAL A 276 -9.17 22.90 0.59
C VAL A 276 -10.24 23.98 0.74
N SER A 277 -11.42 23.60 1.23
CA SER A 277 -12.46 24.51 1.68
C SER A 277 -12.90 24.11 3.09
N LEU A 278 -12.98 25.08 3.99
CA LEU A 278 -13.45 24.90 5.36
C LEU A 278 -14.78 25.67 5.60
N SER A 279 -15.44 26.08 4.52
CA SER A 279 -16.77 26.69 4.54
C SER A 279 -17.42 26.53 3.16
N SER A 280 -18.71 26.87 3.04
CA SER A 280 -19.42 26.89 1.75
C SER A 280 -19.06 28.10 0.87
N ASP A 281 -18.26 29.06 1.37
CA ASP A 281 -18.09 30.36 0.74
C ASP A 281 -16.97 30.37 -0.32
N GLY A 282 -16.10 29.36 -0.32
CA GLY A 282 -15.05 29.22 -1.31
C GLY A 282 -13.87 28.36 -0.87
N TYR A 283 -12.88 28.27 -1.74
CA TYR A 283 -11.62 27.58 -1.48
C TYR A 283 -10.62 28.51 -0.82
N LEU A 284 -9.78 27.94 0.04
CA LEU A 284 -8.60 28.62 0.56
C LEU A 284 -7.64 28.95 -0.58
N SER A 285 -6.90 30.05 -0.43
CA SER A 285 -5.82 30.39 -1.35
C SER A 285 -4.70 29.35 -1.32
N PRO A 286 -3.88 29.23 -2.36
CA PRO A 286 -2.74 28.30 -2.38
C PRO A 286 -1.79 28.47 -1.18
N ASP A 287 -1.57 29.71 -0.72
CA ASP A 287 -0.70 29.99 0.44
C ASP A 287 -1.31 29.48 1.74
N GLU A 288 -2.64 29.64 1.93
CA GLU A 288 -3.36 29.10 3.08
C GLU A 288 -3.35 27.56 3.06
N VAL A 289 -3.54 26.94 1.89
CA VAL A 289 -3.43 25.46 1.74
C VAL A 289 -2.02 25.01 2.14
N ASN A 290 -0.97 25.62 1.61
CA ASN A 290 0.41 25.28 1.96
C ASN A 290 0.71 25.46 3.45
N ALA A 291 0.20 26.53 4.07
CA ALA A 291 0.32 26.75 5.50
C ALA A 291 -0.36 25.65 6.33
N LEU A 292 -1.55 25.18 5.91
CA LEU A 292 -2.24 24.07 6.54
C LEU A 292 -1.47 22.75 6.36
N LEU A 293 -1.01 22.45 5.16
CA LEU A 293 -0.22 21.25 4.90
C LEU A 293 1.03 21.20 5.79
N LYS A 294 1.72 22.34 5.92
CA LYS A 294 2.89 22.46 6.79
C LYS A 294 2.55 22.31 8.27
N LYS A 295 1.44 22.88 8.72
CA LYS A 295 0.98 22.82 10.11
C LYS A 295 0.60 21.39 10.54
N TYR A 296 0.01 20.64 9.61
CA TYR A 296 -0.50 19.28 9.86
C TYR A 296 0.38 18.18 9.26
N GLU A 297 1.60 18.52 8.82
CA GLU A 297 2.52 17.47 8.39
C GLU A 297 2.85 16.53 9.57
N PRO A 298 3.09 15.23 9.32
CA PRO A 298 3.38 14.28 10.39
C PRO A 298 4.71 14.60 11.07
N GLU A 299 4.81 14.28 12.37
CA GLU A 299 6.01 14.56 13.18
C GLU A 299 7.28 13.90 12.63
N TYR A 300 7.17 12.80 11.92
CA TYR A 300 8.30 12.11 11.29
C TYR A 300 8.78 12.74 9.98
N ALA A 301 8.04 13.68 9.40
CA ALA A 301 8.37 14.25 8.09
C ALA A 301 9.77 14.89 8.01
N PRO A 302 10.26 15.64 9.01
CA PRO A 302 11.63 16.14 8.99
C PRO A 302 12.69 15.04 8.95
N ALA A 303 12.48 13.94 9.70
CA ALA A 303 13.41 12.81 9.72
C ALA A 303 13.45 12.08 8.36
N VAL A 304 12.29 11.92 7.70
CA VAL A 304 12.22 11.35 6.36
C VAL A 304 12.96 12.22 5.34
N ARG A 305 12.73 13.54 5.36
CA ARG A 305 13.46 14.44 4.44
C ARG A 305 14.97 14.42 4.67
N ALA A 306 15.42 14.25 5.91
CA ALA A 306 16.84 14.18 6.26
C ALA A 306 17.56 12.94 5.68
N ILE A 307 16.84 11.83 5.46
CA ILE A 307 17.41 10.62 4.85
C ILE A 307 17.30 10.58 3.33
N MET A 308 16.52 11.48 2.73
CA MET A 308 16.39 11.55 1.27
C MET A 308 17.66 12.15 0.68
N PRO A 309 18.29 11.50 -0.33
CA PRO A 309 19.44 12.06 -1.01
C PRO A 309 19.10 13.40 -1.68
N GLU A 310 20.09 14.30 -1.75
CA GLU A 310 19.95 15.56 -2.45
C GLU A 310 19.57 15.33 -3.94
N GLY A 311 18.64 16.13 -4.45
CA GLY A 311 18.16 16.04 -5.83
C GLY A 311 17.07 14.98 -6.08
N ILE A 312 16.66 14.20 -5.06
CA ILE A 312 15.51 13.30 -5.19
C ILE A 312 14.22 14.13 -5.25
N GLU A 313 13.37 13.85 -6.25
CA GLU A 313 12.09 14.52 -6.43
C GLU A 313 11.15 14.30 -5.23
N GLU A 314 10.45 15.36 -4.79
CA GLU A 314 9.49 15.34 -3.68
C GLU A 314 8.42 14.22 -3.82
N ARG A 315 8.03 13.89 -5.05
CA ARG A 315 7.10 12.78 -5.29
C ARG A 315 7.61 11.41 -4.80
N ARG A 316 8.90 11.29 -4.51
CA ARG A 316 9.51 10.08 -3.94
C ARG A 316 9.47 10.05 -2.42
N TYR A 317 9.08 11.17 -1.79
CA TYR A 317 8.97 11.26 -0.34
C TYR A 317 8.14 10.11 0.26
N MET A 318 7.01 9.79 -0.34
CA MET A 318 6.12 8.72 0.15
C MET A 318 6.78 7.33 0.19
N ASP A 319 7.70 7.02 -0.74
CA ASP A 319 8.46 5.77 -0.73
C ASP A 319 9.41 5.71 0.47
N TYR A 320 10.13 6.81 0.74
CA TYR A 320 11.04 6.92 1.88
C TYR A 320 10.28 6.93 3.21
N ALA A 321 9.16 7.64 3.28
CA ALA A 321 8.32 7.71 4.47
C ALA A 321 7.77 6.33 4.86
N MET A 322 7.27 5.57 3.89
CA MET A 322 6.78 4.22 4.11
C MET A 322 7.86 3.29 4.68
N ASP A 323 9.01 3.23 4.03
CA ASP A 323 10.12 2.37 4.46
C ASP A 323 10.67 2.81 5.83
N TYR A 324 10.86 4.13 6.02
CA TYR A 324 11.30 4.70 7.30
C TYR A 324 10.32 4.37 8.44
N ARG A 325 9.02 4.57 8.24
CA ARG A 325 8.00 4.33 9.24
C ARG A 325 7.93 2.87 9.66
N MET A 326 8.00 1.95 8.70
CA MET A 326 8.03 0.52 9.01
C MET A 326 9.22 0.17 9.89
N ILE A 327 10.43 0.60 9.53
CA ILE A 327 11.63 0.34 10.31
C ILE A 327 11.56 1.02 11.68
N TYR A 328 11.10 2.27 11.73
CA TYR A 328 10.94 3.01 12.99
C TYR A 328 10.01 2.26 13.95
N CYS A 329 8.85 1.79 13.49
CA CYS A 329 7.92 1.04 14.31
C CYS A 329 8.51 -0.28 14.82
N LEU A 330 9.15 -1.08 13.96
CA LEU A 330 9.79 -2.33 14.37
C LEU A 330 10.93 -2.11 15.38
N ARG A 331 11.71 -1.05 15.23
CA ARG A 331 12.81 -0.73 16.14
C ARG A 331 12.35 -0.20 17.48
N ASN A 332 11.20 0.45 17.54
CA ASN A 332 10.69 1.05 18.77
C ASN A 332 9.54 0.25 19.42
N GLY A 333 9.22 -0.93 18.89
CA GLY A 333 8.13 -1.75 19.45
C GLY A 333 6.77 -1.06 19.34
N LEU A 334 6.50 -0.38 18.23
CA LEU A 334 5.25 0.31 17.95
C LEU A 334 4.40 -0.48 16.95
N PRO A 335 3.08 -0.32 16.99
CA PRO A 335 2.22 -0.82 15.92
C PRO A 335 2.61 -0.20 14.58
N LEU A 336 2.46 -0.98 13.49
CA LEU A 336 2.63 -0.44 12.14
C LEU A 336 1.45 0.47 11.77
N ASP A 337 1.68 1.42 10.86
CA ASP A 337 0.66 2.38 10.39
C ASP A 337 -0.47 1.70 9.59
N MET A 338 -0.16 0.56 8.98
CA MET A 338 -1.10 -0.34 8.30
C MET A 338 -1.01 -1.74 8.88
N SER A 339 -2.13 -2.42 8.99
CA SER A 339 -2.22 -3.81 9.46
C SER A 339 -2.45 -4.79 8.30
N VAL A 340 -2.39 -6.07 8.59
CA VAL A 340 -2.77 -7.12 7.63
C VAL A 340 -4.23 -6.99 7.16
N TYR A 341 -5.12 -6.46 7.99
CA TYR A 341 -6.51 -6.24 7.61
C TYR A 341 -6.65 -5.17 6.53
N ASP A 342 -5.83 -4.11 6.59
CA ASP A 342 -5.77 -3.08 5.55
C ASP A 342 -5.27 -3.70 4.23
N ALA A 343 -4.19 -4.45 4.28
CA ALA A 343 -3.64 -5.17 3.14
C ALA A 343 -4.67 -6.12 2.49
N ALA A 344 -5.40 -6.88 3.32
CA ALA A 344 -6.39 -7.85 2.89
C ALA A 344 -7.61 -7.17 2.26
N ILE A 345 -8.26 -6.22 2.97
CA ILE A 345 -9.52 -5.65 2.51
C ILE A 345 -9.36 -4.80 1.25
N TRP A 346 -8.23 -4.06 1.12
CA TRP A 346 -7.98 -3.27 -0.09
C TRP A 346 -7.68 -4.17 -1.30
N SER A 347 -6.99 -5.29 -1.08
CA SER A 347 -6.71 -6.27 -2.13
C SER A 347 -7.97 -7.03 -2.59
N CYS A 348 -8.96 -7.26 -1.73
CA CYS A 348 -10.22 -7.92 -2.09
C CYS A 348 -10.98 -7.23 -3.22
N VAL A 349 -10.78 -5.91 -3.41
CA VAL A 349 -11.45 -5.15 -4.48
C VAL A 349 -11.16 -5.73 -5.86
N ILE A 350 -9.99 -6.32 -6.09
CA ILE A 350 -9.61 -6.95 -7.36
C ILE A 350 -10.66 -7.98 -7.77
N GLU A 351 -10.91 -8.97 -6.93
CA GLU A 351 -11.86 -10.05 -7.22
C GLU A 351 -13.32 -9.59 -7.10
N LEU A 352 -13.63 -8.76 -6.08
CA LEU A 352 -15.01 -8.35 -5.84
C LEU A 352 -15.55 -7.42 -6.93
N SER A 353 -14.71 -6.51 -7.46
CA SER A 353 -15.09 -5.68 -8.60
C SER A 353 -15.30 -6.51 -9.86
N HIS A 354 -14.45 -7.50 -10.12
CA HIS A 354 -14.61 -8.45 -11.20
C HIS A 354 -15.95 -9.22 -11.09
N LYS A 355 -16.24 -9.79 -9.93
CA LYS A 355 -17.52 -10.48 -9.67
C LYS A 355 -18.74 -9.59 -9.86
N SER A 356 -18.67 -8.33 -9.43
CA SER A 356 -19.74 -7.36 -9.64
C SER A 356 -20.00 -7.13 -11.15
N ILE A 357 -18.94 -6.94 -11.93
CA ILE A 357 -19.02 -6.74 -13.38
C ILE A 357 -19.62 -7.96 -14.08
N GLU A 358 -19.16 -9.17 -13.76
CA GLU A 358 -19.69 -10.42 -14.33
C GLU A 358 -21.16 -10.66 -13.98
N ALA A 359 -21.58 -10.22 -12.79
CA ALA A 359 -22.97 -10.27 -12.36
C ALA A 359 -23.85 -9.13 -12.96
N GLY A 360 -23.36 -8.38 -13.97
CA GLY A 360 -24.10 -7.27 -14.56
C GLY A 360 -24.19 -6.04 -13.65
N SER A 361 -23.10 -5.72 -12.98
CA SER A 361 -22.98 -4.59 -12.02
C SER A 361 -23.89 -4.75 -10.79
N GLN A 362 -24.07 -5.98 -10.33
CA GLN A 362 -24.80 -6.22 -9.09
C GLN A 362 -23.87 -5.98 -7.88
N PRO A 363 -24.43 -5.58 -6.72
CA PRO A 363 -23.69 -5.43 -5.50
C PRO A 363 -23.07 -6.77 -5.02
N VAL A 364 -21.80 -6.74 -4.63
CA VAL A 364 -21.08 -7.87 -4.02
C VAL A 364 -20.63 -7.45 -2.61
N LEU A 365 -20.80 -8.34 -1.63
CA LEU A 365 -20.43 -8.03 -0.24
C LEU A 365 -18.93 -8.25 -0.02
N PHE A 366 -18.34 -7.39 0.80
CA PHE A 366 -16.98 -7.60 1.32
C PHE A 366 -16.95 -8.72 2.36
N PRO A 367 -15.84 -9.49 2.43
CA PRO A 367 -15.65 -10.44 3.52
C PRO A 367 -15.53 -9.69 4.86
N GLN A 368 -15.85 -10.41 5.94
CA GLN A 368 -15.61 -9.96 7.31
C GLN A 368 -14.43 -10.79 7.87
N PHE A 369 -13.47 -10.11 8.51
CA PHE A 369 -12.31 -10.73 9.15
C PHE A 369 -12.53 -10.87 10.65
#